data_aed00304cd91e126811647844acc93ab
#
_entry.id   aed00304cd91e126811647844acc93ab
#
_cell.length_a   1.000
_cell.length_b   1.000
_cell.length_c   1.000
_cell.angle_alpha   90.00
_cell.angle_beta   90.00
_cell.angle_gamma   90.00
#
_symmetry.space_group_name_H-M   'P 1'
#
loop_
_entity.id
_entity.type
_entity.pdbx_description
1 polymer ?
#
loop_
_entity_poly.entity_id
_entity_poly.type
_entity_poly.pdbx_seq_one_letter_code
_entity_poly.pdbx_strand_id
1 'polypeptide(L)'
;MNHRDTIFSKPLPSVSDFRFDQQVVEVFPDMINRSVPGYSSILQTLPQLAERYVQPQSNVYDLGCSLGAATLALRKGCEQASQVQLIAVDNSNAMIERAHLHLQGFKSQLPVTLRCEDIRETHIEDASIVVLNFTLQFVPREERQQIIRLLYLTLIE
;
A
#
# COMPACT_ATOMS: atom_id res chain seq x y z
N MET A 1 -6.01 -21.44 3.58
CA MET A 1 -7.18 -21.73 2.73
C MET A 1 -7.48 -20.46 1.93
N ASN A 2 -7.45 -20.55 0.60
CA ASN A 2 -7.84 -19.42 -0.24
C ASN A 2 -9.38 -19.30 -0.19
N HIS A 3 -9.91 -18.37 0.58
CA HIS A 3 -11.34 -18.08 0.56
C HIS A 3 -11.66 -17.34 -0.75
N ARG A 4 -12.48 -17.98 -1.58
CA ARG A 4 -12.99 -17.37 -2.82
C ARG A 4 -13.92 -16.22 -2.46
N ASP A 5 -13.73 -15.06 -3.09
CA ASP A 5 -14.62 -13.91 -2.92
C ASP A 5 -16.02 -14.24 -3.42
N THR A 6 -17.00 -14.15 -2.52
CA THR A 6 -18.43 -14.31 -2.79
C THR A 6 -19.27 -13.19 -2.18
N ILE A 7 -18.63 -12.10 -1.68
CA ILE A 7 -19.31 -11.00 -0.98
C ILE A 7 -20.43 -10.40 -1.84
N PHE A 8 -20.19 -10.24 -3.13
CA PHE A 8 -21.15 -9.66 -4.07
C PHE A 8 -21.92 -10.71 -4.90
N SER A 9 -21.89 -12.00 -4.51
CA SER A 9 -22.60 -13.07 -5.24
C SER A 9 -24.13 -13.06 -5.02
N LYS A 10 -24.61 -12.31 -4.05
CA LYS A 10 -26.04 -12.15 -3.76
C LYS A 10 -26.44 -10.67 -3.90
N PRO A 11 -27.66 -10.37 -4.38
CA PRO A 11 -28.16 -9.00 -4.42
C PRO A 11 -28.16 -8.40 -2.99
N LEU A 12 -27.55 -7.25 -2.82
CA LEU A 12 -27.59 -6.49 -1.57
C LEU A 12 -28.87 -5.66 -1.52
N PRO A 13 -29.54 -5.56 -0.36
CA PRO A 13 -30.77 -4.77 -0.20
C PRO A 13 -30.54 -3.25 -0.34
N SER A 14 -29.30 -2.80 -0.12
CA SER A 14 -28.84 -1.44 -0.41
C SER A 14 -27.36 -1.47 -0.74
N VAL A 15 -26.93 -0.65 -1.71
CA VAL A 15 -25.51 -0.42 -2.00
C VAL A 15 -25.04 0.67 -1.05
N SER A 16 -24.36 0.28 0.04
CA SER A 16 -23.62 1.20 0.89
C SER A 16 -22.27 1.53 0.24
N ASP A 17 -21.65 2.64 0.62
CA ASP A 17 -20.28 2.95 0.21
C ASP A 17 -19.36 1.79 0.55
N PHE A 18 -18.46 1.46 -0.39
CA PHE A 18 -17.51 0.38 -0.21
C PHE A 18 -16.57 0.69 0.96
N ARG A 19 -16.52 -0.20 1.95
CA ARG A 19 -15.65 -0.07 3.12
C ARG A 19 -14.72 -1.27 3.23
N PHE A 20 -13.46 -0.99 3.53
CA PHE A 20 -12.43 -2.00 3.81
C PHE A 20 -12.57 -2.50 5.26
N ASP A 21 -13.62 -3.28 5.53
CA ASP A 21 -13.89 -3.92 6.82
C ASP A 21 -13.29 -5.33 6.90
N GLN A 22 -13.49 -6.02 8.03
CA GLN A 22 -12.95 -7.36 8.25
C GLN A 22 -13.42 -8.39 7.22
N GLN A 23 -14.64 -8.29 6.70
CA GLN A 23 -15.14 -9.24 5.69
C GLN A 23 -14.41 -9.06 4.34
N VAL A 24 -14.15 -7.82 3.97
CA VAL A 24 -13.36 -7.49 2.76
C VAL A 24 -11.91 -7.93 2.91
N VAL A 25 -11.31 -7.74 4.08
CA VAL A 25 -9.91 -8.14 4.36
C VAL A 25 -9.64 -9.62 4.06
N GLU A 26 -10.60 -10.50 4.39
CA GLU A 26 -10.42 -11.96 4.21
C GLU A 26 -10.39 -12.37 2.72
N VAL A 27 -11.15 -11.69 1.88
CA VAL A 27 -11.28 -12.03 0.44
C VAL A 27 -10.47 -11.10 -0.46
N PHE A 28 -9.89 -10.03 0.08
CA PHE A 28 -9.21 -8.99 -0.69
C PHE A 28 -8.12 -9.53 -1.64
N PRO A 29 -7.28 -10.50 -1.26
CA PRO A 29 -6.27 -11.05 -2.18
C PRO A 29 -6.89 -11.72 -3.41
N ASP A 30 -7.98 -12.48 -3.26
CA ASP A 30 -8.70 -13.10 -4.39
C ASP A 30 -9.41 -12.04 -5.23
N MET A 31 -10.08 -11.09 -4.57
CA MET A 31 -10.80 -10.01 -5.20
C MET A 31 -9.89 -9.17 -6.10
N ILE A 32 -8.75 -8.68 -5.59
CA ILE A 32 -7.86 -7.79 -6.34
C ILE A 32 -7.17 -8.52 -7.51
N ASN A 33 -6.76 -9.76 -7.32
CA ASN A 33 -6.14 -10.55 -8.38
C ASN A 33 -7.11 -10.85 -9.54
N ARG A 34 -8.39 -10.96 -9.25
CA ARG A 34 -9.43 -11.20 -10.27
C ARG A 34 -9.96 -9.92 -10.90
N SER A 35 -9.98 -8.83 -10.16
CA SER A 35 -10.57 -7.57 -10.61
C SER A 35 -9.59 -6.65 -11.32
N VAL A 36 -8.28 -6.80 -11.07
CA VAL A 36 -7.24 -5.93 -11.62
C VAL A 36 -6.30 -6.73 -12.52
N PRO A 37 -6.52 -6.71 -13.85
CA PRO A 37 -5.60 -7.35 -14.79
C PRO A 37 -4.17 -6.80 -14.63
N GLY A 38 -3.17 -7.69 -14.54
CA GLY A 38 -1.77 -7.31 -14.40
C GLY A 38 -1.34 -6.90 -12.99
N TYR A 39 -2.17 -7.05 -11.96
CA TYR A 39 -1.80 -6.74 -10.57
C TYR A 39 -0.52 -7.45 -10.12
N SER A 40 -0.39 -8.73 -10.42
CA SER A 40 0.82 -9.51 -10.13
C SER A 40 2.06 -8.97 -10.84
N SER A 41 1.93 -8.50 -12.07
CA SER A 41 3.04 -7.88 -12.83
C SER A 41 3.50 -6.58 -12.19
N ILE A 42 2.57 -5.77 -11.67
CA ILE A 42 2.91 -4.56 -10.92
C ILE A 42 3.74 -4.92 -9.69
N LEU A 43 3.27 -5.90 -8.89
CA LEU A 43 4.01 -6.34 -7.70
C LEU A 43 5.40 -6.92 -8.01
N GLN A 44 5.58 -7.55 -9.18
CA GLN A 44 6.88 -8.04 -9.65
C GLN A 44 7.80 -6.92 -10.13
N THR A 45 7.26 -5.80 -10.59
CA THR A 45 8.03 -4.64 -11.09
C THR A 45 8.45 -3.71 -9.96
N LEU A 46 7.66 -3.58 -8.90
CA LEU A 46 7.96 -2.69 -7.77
C LEU A 46 9.35 -2.90 -7.16
N PRO A 47 9.86 -4.13 -6.93
CA PRO A 47 11.20 -4.31 -6.38
C PRO A 47 12.30 -3.75 -7.29
N GLN A 48 12.15 -3.88 -8.62
CA GLN A 48 13.12 -3.37 -9.59
C GLN A 48 13.15 -1.85 -9.61
N LEU A 49 11.99 -1.21 -9.50
CA LEU A 49 11.89 0.24 -9.37
C LEU A 49 12.47 0.71 -8.04
N ALA A 50 12.15 0.02 -6.96
CA ALA A 50 12.67 0.34 -5.64
C ALA A 50 14.20 0.24 -5.60
N GLU A 51 14.79 -0.85 -6.09
CA GLU A 51 16.25 -1.03 -6.18
C GLU A 51 16.92 0.10 -6.99
N ARG A 52 16.26 0.57 -8.04
CA ARG A 52 16.82 1.59 -8.94
C ARG A 52 16.77 3.01 -8.36
N TYR A 53 15.72 3.32 -7.60
CA TYR A 53 15.44 4.71 -7.20
C TYR A 53 15.55 4.98 -5.71
N VAL A 54 15.68 3.95 -4.87
CA VAL A 54 15.88 4.15 -3.43
C VAL A 54 17.19 4.87 -3.17
N GLN A 55 17.14 5.90 -2.31
CA GLN A 55 18.32 6.63 -1.86
C GLN A 55 18.73 6.17 -0.45
N PRO A 56 20.02 6.14 -0.12
CA PRO A 56 20.47 5.94 1.25
C PRO A 56 19.92 7.03 2.19
N GLN A 57 19.68 6.70 3.45
CA GLN A 57 19.20 7.64 4.47
C GLN A 57 17.87 8.31 4.11
N SER A 58 16.97 7.56 3.47
CA SER A 58 15.68 8.07 3.03
C SER A 58 14.51 7.21 3.49
N ASN A 59 13.32 7.73 3.28
CA ASN A 59 12.07 7.06 3.53
C ASN A 59 11.43 6.56 2.22
N VAL A 60 10.80 5.40 2.27
CA VAL A 60 9.99 4.82 1.20
C VAL A 60 8.56 4.70 1.70
N TYR A 61 7.61 5.30 1.00
CA TYR A 61 6.21 5.33 1.41
C TYR A 61 5.33 4.44 0.52
N ASP A 62 4.46 3.65 1.16
CA ASP A 62 3.37 2.90 0.51
C ASP A 62 2.04 3.46 1.04
N LEU A 63 1.43 4.36 0.28
CA LEU A 63 0.22 5.10 0.66
C LEU A 63 -1.03 4.38 0.16
N GLY A 64 -1.81 3.84 1.07
CA GLY A 64 -2.90 2.90 0.81
C GLY A 64 -2.38 1.47 0.69
N CYS A 65 -1.61 1.05 1.70
CA CYS A 65 -0.86 -0.20 1.69
C CYS A 65 -1.73 -1.46 1.76
N SER A 66 -2.99 -1.34 2.18
CA SER A 66 -3.91 -2.45 2.33
C SER A 66 -3.29 -3.60 3.15
N LEU A 67 -3.20 -4.80 2.61
CA LEU A 67 -2.59 -5.97 3.27
C LEU A 67 -1.06 -6.01 3.16
N GLY A 68 -0.42 -4.98 2.64
CA GLY A 68 1.03 -4.85 2.57
C GLY A 68 1.70 -5.60 1.41
N ALA A 69 0.98 -5.92 0.34
CA ALA A 69 1.57 -6.63 -0.80
C ALA A 69 2.61 -5.75 -1.54
N ALA A 70 2.28 -4.48 -1.81
CA ALA A 70 3.23 -3.52 -2.38
C ALA A 70 4.35 -3.19 -1.39
N THR A 71 4.03 -3.08 -0.10
CA THR A 71 5.02 -2.90 0.97
C THR A 71 6.09 -4.00 0.97
N LEU A 72 5.69 -5.28 0.85
CA LEU A 72 6.63 -6.41 0.75
C LEU A 72 7.50 -6.34 -0.51
N ALA A 73 6.91 -5.96 -1.63
CA ALA A 73 7.63 -5.80 -2.89
C ALA A 73 8.66 -4.68 -2.80
N LEU A 74 8.30 -3.52 -2.25
CA LEU A 74 9.20 -2.40 -2.00
C LEU A 74 10.33 -2.78 -1.04
N ARG A 75 9.99 -3.48 0.08
CA ARG A 75 10.97 -3.95 1.06
C ARG A 75 12.06 -4.80 0.42
N LYS A 76 11.67 -5.72 -0.47
CA LYS A 76 12.60 -6.56 -1.21
C LYS A 76 13.56 -5.74 -2.09
N GLY A 77 13.06 -4.72 -2.78
CA GLY A 77 13.88 -3.86 -3.65
C GLY A 77 14.82 -2.93 -2.87
N CYS A 78 14.47 -2.59 -1.62
CA CYS A 78 15.26 -1.69 -0.79
C CYS A 78 16.27 -2.40 0.13
N GLU A 79 16.34 -3.74 0.15
CA GLU A 79 17.17 -4.50 1.11
C GLU A 79 18.66 -4.15 1.11
N GLN A 80 19.19 -3.71 -0.03
CA GLN A 80 20.61 -3.35 -0.16
C GLN A 80 20.91 -1.88 0.16
N ALA A 81 19.88 -1.06 0.29
CA ALA A 81 20.05 0.36 0.60
C ALA A 81 20.28 0.56 2.11
N SER A 82 21.24 1.44 2.45
CA SER A 82 21.59 1.70 3.85
C SER A 82 20.69 2.75 4.47
N GLN A 83 20.28 2.52 5.73
CA GLN A 83 19.53 3.48 6.55
C GLN A 83 18.20 3.93 5.90
N VAL A 84 17.50 3.00 5.27
CA VAL A 84 16.17 3.23 4.70
C VAL A 84 15.10 2.80 5.69
N GLN A 85 14.01 3.56 5.79
CA GLN A 85 12.79 3.16 6.49
C GLN A 85 11.65 3.02 5.47
N LEU A 86 10.83 2.00 5.63
CA LEU A 86 9.63 1.81 4.84
C LEU A 86 8.41 2.13 5.69
N ILE A 87 7.59 3.07 5.23
CA ILE A 87 6.42 3.57 5.93
C ILE A 87 5.19 3.20 5.11
N ALA A 88 4.34 2.36 5.67
CA ALA A 88 3.13 1.90 5.01
C ALA A 88 1.89 2.42 5.74
N VAL A 89 1.02 3.07 5.00
CA VAL A 89 -0.12 3.83 5.51
C VAL A 89 -1.43 3.29 4.93
N ASP A 90 -2.41 3.10 5.78
CA ASP A 90 -3.79 2.81 5.37
C ASP A 90 -4.77 3.36 6.42
N ASN A 91 -5.93 3.83 6.01
CA ASN A 91 -6.94 4.35 6.94
C ASN A 91 -7.86 3.27 7.55
N SER A 92 -7.73 2.02 7.13
CA SER A 92 -8.46 0.89 7.68
C SER A 92 -7.65 0.17 8.75
N ASN A 93 -8.12 0.22 10.00
CA ASN A 93 -7.48 -0.51 11.10
C ASN A 93 -7.43 -2.03 10.82
N ALA A 94 -8.47 -2.59 10.22
CA ALA A 94 -8.52 -4.01 9.87
C ALA A 94 -7.45 -4.39 8.82
N MET A 95 -7.18 -3.51 7.85
CA MET A 95 -6.10 -3.69 6.88
C MET A 95 -4.73 -3.62 7.56
N ILE A 96 -4.49 -2.63 8.41
CA ILE A 96 -3.23 -2.46 9.14
C ILE A 96 -2.93 -3.66 10.06
N GLU A 97 -3.91 -4.13 10.82
CA GLU A 97 -3.74 -5.32 11.67
C GLU A 97 -3.36 -6.56 10.84
N ARG A 98 -4.00 -6.75 9.71
CA ARG A 98 -3.70 -7.87 8.83
C ARG A 98 -2.37 -7.72 8.11
N ALA A 99 -2.03 -6.50 7.67
CA ALA A 99 -0.72 -6.18 7.10
C ALA A 99 0.41 -6.48 8.09
N HIS A 100 0.23 -6.14 9.37
CA HIS A 100 1.20 -6.45 10.41
C HIS A 100 1.50 -7.96 10.50
N LEU A 101 0.45 -8.78 10.57
CA LEU A 101 0.59 -10.25 10.59
C LEU A 101 1.26 -10.78 9.30
N HIS A 102 0.89 -10.22 8.16
CA HIS A 102 1.45 -10.63 6.88
C HIS A 102 2.95 -10.30 6.78
N LEU A 103 3.34 -9.10 7.17
CA LEU A 103 4.72 -8.64 7.15
C LEU A 103 5.62 -9.42 8.10
N GLN A 104 5.11 -9.87 9.26
CA GLN A 104 5.84 -10.70 10.22
C GLN A 104 6.21 -12.08 9.66
N GLY A 105 5.44 -12.59 8.70
CA GLY A 105 5.73 -13.85 8.01
C GLY A 105 6.99 -13.82 7.14
N PHE A 106 7.53 -12.63 6.86
CA PHE A 106 8.69 -12.45 5.98
C PHE A 106 9.86 -11.81 6.73
N LYS A 107 10.94 -12.54 6.87
CA LYS A 107 12.17 -12.04 7.51
C LYS A 107 12.86 -11.01 6.62
N SER A 108 13.20 -9.85 7.17
CA SER A 108 14.01 -8.82 6.52
C SER A 108 14.63 -7.92 7.60
N GLN A 109 15.80 -7.35 7.32
CA GLN A 109 16.47 -6.38 8.18
C GLN A 109 15.89 -4.95 8.01
N LEU A 110 15.19 -4.68 6.91
CA LEU A 110 14.62 -3.38 6.64
C LEU A 110 13.37 -3.18 7.51
N PRO A 111 13.36 -2.17 8.40
CA PRO A 111 12.22 -1.88 9.24
C PRO A 111 11.03 -1.37 8.42
N VAL A 112 9.83 -1.81 8.81
CA VAL A 112 8.56 -1.32 8.27
C VAL A 112 7.74 -0.72 9.40
N THR A 113 7.37 0.54 9.26
CA THR A 113 6.44 1.24 10.16
C THR A 113 5.06 1.25 9.54
N LEU A 114 4.09 0.64 10.21
CA LEU A 114 2.69 0.69 9.81
C LEU A 114 1.99 1.84 10.52
N ARG A 115 1.24 2.67 9.78
CA ARG A 115 0.45 3.79 10.31
C ARG A 115 -1.01 3.66 9.88
N CYS A 116 -1.92 3.71 10.87
CA CYS A 116 -3.36 3.77 10.60
C CYS A 116 -3.79 5.23 10.56
N GLU A 117 -3.74 5.85 9.39
CA GLU A 117 -4.05 7.27 9.21
C GLU A 117 -4.51 7.55 7.76
N ASP A 118 -5.12 8.70 7.54
CA ASP A 118 -5.48 9.15 6.20
C ASP A 118 -4.25 9.65 5.45
N ILE A 119 -4.08 9.21 4.20
CA ILE A 119 -2.94 9.63 3.35
C ILE A 119 -2.91 11.13 3.10
N ARG A 120 -4.03 11.84 3.26
CA ARG A 120 -4.15 13.30 3.14
C ARG A 120 -3.54 14.05 4.33
N GLU A 121 -3.42 13.38 5.47
CA GLU A 121 -2.90 13.92 6.73
C GLU A 121 -1.50 13.37 7.03
N THR A 122 -1.02 12.40 6.24
CA THR A 122 0.29 11.78 6.42
C THR A 122 1.40 12.80 6.20
N HIS A 123 2.22 13.00 7.22
CA HIS A 123 3.44 13.78 7.08
C HIS A 123 4.50 12.97 6.33
N ILE A 124 4.98 13.52 5.21
CA ILE A 124 5.97 12.89 4.33
C ILE A 124 7.24 13.74 4.35
N GLU A 125 8.36 13.11 4.65
CA GLU A 125 9.67 13.73 4.72
C GLU A 125 10.75 12.78 4.19
N ASP A 126 11.82 13.32 3.64
CA ASP A 126 12.98 12.58 3.14
C ASP A 126 12.61 11.39 2.24
N ALA A 127 11.59 11.54 1.41
CA ALA A 127 11.06 10.47 0.60
C ALA A 127 11.89 10.29 -0.68
N SER A 128 12.49 9.11 -0.88
CA SER A 128 13.07 8.72 -2.16
C SER A 128 12.05 8.05 -3.08
N ILE A 129 11.05 7.38 -2.51
CA ILE A 129 10.00 6.68 -3.26
C ILE A 129 8.67 6.87 -2.54
N VAL A 130 7.64 7.18 -3.29
CA VAL A 130 6.24 7.17 -2.82
C VAL A 130 5.40 6.36 -3.80
N VAL A 131 4.70 5.36 -3.31
CA VAL A 131 3.80 4.51 -4.09
C VAL A 131 2.35 4.74 -3.65
N LEU A 132 1.47 4.92 -4.63
CA LEU A 132 0.01 4.94 -4.48
C LEU A 132 -0.60 3.88 -5.42
N ASN A 133 -0.47 2.62 -5.02
CA ASN A 133 -0.90 1.50 -5.86
C ASN A 133 -2.43 1.32 -5.80
N PHE A 134 -3.15 1.85 -6.79
CA PHE A 134 -4.62 1.91 -6.87
C PHE A 134 -5.29 2.70 -5.74
N THR A 135 -4.59 3.63 -5.09
CA THR A 135 -5.09 4.38 -3.92
C THR A 135 -5.84 5.64 -4.32
N LEU A 136 -5.33 6.40 -5.29
CA LEU A 136 -5.90 7.71 -5.66
C LEU A 136 -7.36 7.66 -6.10
N GLN A 137 -7.85 6.52 -6.56
CA GLN A 137 -9.25 6.37 -6.95
C GLN A 137 -10.23 6.54 -5.78
N PHE A 138 -9.77 6.31 -4.54
CA PHE A 138 -10.55 6.45 -3.30
C PHE A 138 -10.45 7.85 -2.68
N VAL A 139 -9.60 8.72 -3.22
CA VAL A 139 -9.50 10.12 -2.79
C VAL A 139 -10.48 10.97 -3.60
N PRO A 140 -11.19 11.94 -2.99
CA PRO A 140 -12.02 12.89 -3.71
C PRO A 140 -11.25 13.55 -4.87
N ARG A 141 -11.91 13.68 -6.02
CA ARG A 141 -11.26 14.10 -7.27
C ARG A 141 -10.56 15.47 -7.14
N GLU A 142 -11.20 16.37 -6.43
CA GLU A 142 -10.74 17.74 -6.15
C GLU A 142 -9.46 17.79 -5.31
N GLU A 143 -9.21 16.76 -4.46
CA GLU A 143 -8.05 16.71 -3.57
C GLU A 143 -6.83 16.00 -4.18
N ARG A 144 -7.03 15.21 -5.25
CA ARG A 144 -5.95 14.38 -5.86
C ARG A 144 -4.77 15.21 -6.34
N GLN A 145 -5.04 16.35 -6.97
CA GLN A 145 -3.99 17.22 -7.50
C GLN A 145 -3.13 17.81 -6.37
N GLN A 146 -3.76 18.17 -5.26
CA GLN A 146 -3.06 18.70 -4.09
C GLN A 146 -2.13 17.64 -3.48
N ILE A 147 -2.59 16.40 -3.34
CA ILE A 147 -1.76 15.28 -2.86
C ILE A 147 -0.55 15.09 -3.77
N ILE A 148 -0.75 14.94 -5.08
CA ILE A 148 0.35 14.73 -6.03
C ILE A 148 1.36 15.90 -5.97
N ARG A 149 0.89 17.13 -5.85
CA ARG A 149 1.78 18.29 -5.72
C ARG A 149 2.60 18.25 -4.42
N LEU A 150 1.97 17.87 -3.30
CA LEU A 150 2.65 17.71 -2.02
C LEU A 150 3.75 16.64 -2.14
N LEU A 151 3.41 15.46 -2.67
CA LEU A 151 4.36 14.36 -2.85
C LEU A 151 5.55 14.77 -3.72
N TYR A 152 5.30 15.47 -4.82
CA TYR A 152 6.38 15.97 -5.69
C TYR A 152 7.35 16.91 -4.96
N LEU A 153 6.85 17.75 -4.05
CA LEU A 153 7.67 18.70 -3.28
C LEU A 153 8.45 18.04 -2.12
N THR A 154 8.08 16.84 -1.72
CA THR A 154 8.71 16.10 -0.60
C THR A 154 9.69 15.03 -1.04
N LEU A 155 9.75 14.72 -2.35
CA LEU A 155 10.74 13.82 -2.91
C LEU A 155 12.13 14.47 -2.86
N ILE A 156 13.11 13.73 -2.37
CA ILE A 156 14.53 14.09 -2.44
C ILE A 156 15.07 13.86 -3.85
N GLU A 157 16.04 14.67 -4.30
CA GLU A 157 16.70 14.55 -5.60
C GLU A 157 17.71 13.39 -5.65
#